data_a806bc9e9bffd1b13603ad6b94979e7e
#
_entry.id   a806bc9e9bffd1b13603ad6b94979e7e
#
_cell.length_a   1.000
_cell.length_b   1.000
_cell.length_c   1.000
_cell.angle_alpha   90.00
_cell.angle_beta   90.00
_cell.angle_gamma   90.00
#
_symmetry.space_group_name_H-M   'P 1'
#
loop_
_entity.id
_entity.type
_entity.pdbx_description
1 polymer ?
#
loop_
_entity_poly.entity_id
_entity_poly.type
_entity_poly.pdbx_seq_one_letter_code
_entity_poly.pdbx_strand_id
1 'polypeptide(L)'
;MENSSRFLRSRRKFPLNRSILSVLLPLLWFGALASAQATSGEPLRPEWCRELPRPEYKKLERVEVHDDWFEVYRVRDGVYAIYEPHQFEEVISYLILGSERALLFDTGMGIGKIHDVVARLTELPITVLNSHTHFDHTGGNAEFSDILGEDTPFTRASEKGGSDAYSRDTLAPKRICGRLPAGVQPGSYSVRPFHISQRVKDGEHIALGGRELEVIFTSGHTPDSLCLLDRQHGLLFTGDTFYPGPIYLFTEEADFAAYAKSVAKLAKLTPRLQLLLTAHIVPVADPDILYRLVEAVQRVQSGRAKPSVTEGRREYSFEGFSLLLAAN
;
A
#
# COMPACT_ATOMS: atom_id res chain seq x y z
N MET A 1 -47.43 -46.40 -18.12
CA MET A 1 -48.78 -45.81 -17.88
C MET A 1 -48.54 -44.32 -18.16
N GLU A 2 -48.71 -43.85 -19.43
CA GLU A 2 -49.97 -43.36 -20.02
C GLU A 2 -50.53 -42.19 -19.19
N ASN A 3 -50.80 -41.02 -19.66
CA ASN A 3 -51.45 -40.51 -20.89
C ASN A 3 -51.23 -39.00 -20.98
N SER A 4 -50.87 -38.38 -22.08
CA SER A 4 -51.68 -38.03 -23.30
C SER A 4 -52.88 -37.11 -23.08
N SER A 5 -52.81 -35.94 -23.71
CA SER A 5 -53.73 -35.39 -24.75
C SER A 5 -53.79 -33.87 -24.64
N ARG A 6 -53.43 -33.13 -25.67
CA ARG A 6 -54.05 -32.73 -26.97
C ARG A 6 -55.25 -31.78 -26.84
N PHE A 7 -55.23 -30.83 -27.79
CA PHE A 7 -56.27 -30.06 -28.47
C PHE A 7 -56.37 -28.58 -28.10
N LEU A 8 -56.58 -27.59 -28.97
CA LEU A 8 -56.97 -27.52 -30.38
C LEU A 8 -56.67 -26.10 -30.94
N ARG A 9 -56.55 -26.03 -32.24
CA ARG A 9 -56.42 -24.83 -33.13
C ARG A 9 -57.67 -23.95 -33.12
N SER A 10 -57.51 -22.65 -33.40
CA SER A 10 -58.50 -21.89 -34.19
C SER A 10 -57.77 -20.89 -35.09
N ARG A 11 -57.99 -21.11 -36.39
CA ARG A 11 -57.69 -20.18 -37.50
C ARG A 11 -58.84 -19.21 -37.68
N ARG A 12 -58.58 -17.96 -38.00
CA ARG A 12 -59.45 -17.16 -38.89
C ARG A 12 -58.66 -16.26 -39.83
N LYS A 13 -59.20 -16.12 -41.02
CA LYS A 13 -58.68 -15.65 -42.28
C LYS A 13 -58.86 -14.15 -42.47
N PHE A 14 -58.00 -13.61 -43.31
CA PHE A 14 -57.89 -12.40 -44.12
C PHE A 14 -59.18 -11.59 -44.50
N PRO A 15 -59.01 -10.28 -44.92
CA PRO A 15 -58.70 -10.07 -46.34
C PRO A 15 -57.72 -8.89 -46.63
N LEU A 16 -57.16 -8.93 -47.85
CA LEU A 16 -56.41 -7.93 -48.59
C LEU A 16 -57.20 -6.63 -48.82
N ASN A 17 -56.55 -5.48 -48.83
CA ASN A 17 -56.47 -4.69 -50.05
C ASN A 17 -55.63 -3.42 -49.93
N ARG A 18 -54.96 -3.09 -51.04
CA ARG A 18 -54.54 -1.82 -51.65
C ARG A 18 -53.13 -1.29 -51.42
N SER A 19 -52.45 -1.42 -52.53
CA SER A 19 -51.24 -0.77 -52.98
C SER A 19 -51.21 0.76 -52.74
N ILE A 20 -50.09 1.22 -52.13
CA ILE A 20 -49.57 2.59 -52.33
C ILE A 20 -48.12 2.48 -52.64
N LEU A 21 -47.75 2.94 -53.82
CA LEU A 21 -46.42 3.15 -54.35
C LEU A 21 -45.72 4.22 -53.50
N SER A 22 -44.67 3.91 -52.81
CA SER A 22 -43.83 4.91 -52.15
C SER A 22 -42.36 4.71 -52.54
N VAL A 23 -41.87 5.76 -53.12
CA VAL A 23 -40.53 5.99 -53.64
C VAL A 23 -39.47 5.71 -52.59
N LEU A 24 -38.53 4.78 -52.88
CA LEU A 24 -37.34 4.55 -52.12
C LEU A 24 -36.31 5.66 -52.35
N LEU A 25 -36.13 6.56 -51.40
CA LEU A 25 -34.93 7.37 -51.30
C LEU A 25 -33.88 6.55 -50.48
N PRO A 26 -32.65 6.42 -50.94
CA PRO A 26 -31.59 5.82 -50.14
C PRO A 26 -31.12 6.86 -49.12
N LEU A 27 -31.42 6.62 -47.83
CA LEU A 27 -30.78 7.29 -46.73
C LEU A 27 -29.33 6.82 -46.65
N LEU A 28 -28.41 7.62 -47.16
CA LEU A 28 -26.98 7.49 -46.87
C LEU A 28 -26.79 7.75 -45.38
N TRP A 29 -26.61 6.67 -44.60
CA TRP A 29 -26.11 6.70 -43.24
C TRP A 29 -24.62 7.09 -43.31
N PHE A 30 -24.32 8.38 -43.16
CA PHE A 30 -22.99 8.81 -42.76
C PHE A 30 -22.82 8.37 -41.29
N GLY A 31 -22.23 7.21 -41.09
CA GLY A 31 -21.68 6.81 -39.79
C GLY A 31 -20.56 7.78 -39.43
N ALA A 32 -20.86 8.77 -38.63
CA ALA A 32 -19.84 9.55 -37.96
C ALA A 32 -19.11 8.56 -37.01
N LEU A 33 -17.93 8.09 -37.43
CA LEU A 33 -16.93 7.56 -36.51
C LEU A 33 -16.56 8.71 -35.57
N ALA A 34 -17.27 8.80 -34.45
CA ALA A 34 -16.80 9.56 -33.32
C ALA A 34 -15.53 8.87 -32.85
N SER A 35 -14.37 9.36 -33.31
CA SER A 35 -13.12 9.13 -32.67
C SER A 35 -13.28 9.64 -31.23
N ALA A 36 -13.40 8.72 -30.29
CA ALA A 36 -13.26 9.04 -28.87
C ALA A 36 -11.84 9.58 -28.70
N GLN A 37 -11.68 10.88 -28.83
CA GLN A 37 -10.52 11.58 -28.31
C GLN A 37 -10.54 11.29 -26.82
N ALA A 38 -9.53 10.56 -26.34
CA ALA A 38 -9.23 10.45 -24.94
C ALA A 38 -9.02 11.89 -24.44
N THR A 39 -10.05 12.46 -23.88
CA THR A 39 -9.95 13.70 -23.14
C THR A 39 -8.94 13.41 -22.04
N SER A 40 -7.89 14.19 -21.95
CA SER A 40 -7.00 14.26 -20.81
C SER A 40 -7.90 14.42 -19.58
N GLY A 41 -8.17 13.30 -18.88
CA GLY A 41 -9.21 13.24 -17.87
C GLY A 41 -8.94 14.29 -16.79
N GLU A 42 -10.03 14.87 -16.30
CA GLU A 42 -9.99 15.72 -15.12
C GLU A 42 -9.28 14.95 -13.98
N PRO A 43 -8.42 15.59 -13.17
CA PRO A 43 -7.72 14.93 -12.09
C PRO A 43 -8.70 14.25 -11.13
N LEU A 44 -8.45 13.00 -10.80
CA LEU A 44 -9.28 12.24 -9.87
C LEU A 44 -9.21 12.85 -8.47
N ARG A 45 -10.35 13.02 -7.81
CA ARG A 45 -10.46 13.62 -6.47
C ARG A 45 -11.46 12.86 -5.60
N PRO A 46 -11.15 11.61 -5.19
CA PRO A 46 -11.96 10.90 -4.21
C PRO A 46 -11.99 11.66 -2.87
N GLU A 47 -12.88 11.29 -1.98
CA GLU A 47 -13.14 12.06 -0.76
C GLU A 47 -11.89 12.18 0.15
N TRP A 48 -11.13 11.11 0.30
CA TRP A 48 -9.91 11.07 1.09
C TRP A 48 -8.83 12.07 0.62
N CYS A 49 -8.78 12.43 -0.68
CA CYS A 49 -7.90 13.47 -1.19
C CYS A 49 -8.09 14.83 -0.50
N ARG A 50 -9.24 15.07 0.12
CA ARG A 50 -9.51 16.37 0.78
C ARG A 50 -8.73 16.54 2.07
N GLU A 51 -8.21 15.46 2.61
CA GLU A 51 -7.37 15.47 3.81
C GLU A 51 -5.91 15.82 3.50
N LEU A 52 -5.54 15.83 2.22
CA LEU A 52 -4.18 16.12 1.76
C LEU A 52 -3.94 17.63 1.53
N PRO A 53 -2.74 18.16 1.80
CA PRO A 53 -1.66 17.49 2.53
C PRO A 53 -1.99 17.39 4.01
N ARG A 54 -1.67 16.27 4.62
CA ARG A 54 -1.89 16.06 6.05
C ARG A 54 -1.10 17.06 6.89
N PRO A 55 -1.65 17.54 8.04
CA PRO A 55 -1.03 18.61 8.82
C PRO A 55 0.39 18.30 9.33
N GLU A 56 0.70 17.03 9.54
CA GLU A 56 1.97 16.54 10.06
C GLU A 56 3.14 16.88 9.12
N TYR A 57 2.92 16.81 7.81
CA TYR A 57 3.94 17.14 6.80
C TYR A 57 4.36 18.61 6.81
N LYS A 58 3.46 19.51 7.23
CA LYS A 58 3.77 20.96 7.35
C LYS A 58 4.84 21.27 8.39
N LYS A 59 5.13 20.32 9.29
CA LYS A 59 6.16 20.46 10.33
C LYS A 59 7.54 19.98 9.87
N LEU A 60 7.63 19.41 8.67
CA LEU A 60 8.86 18.87 8.10
C LEU A 60 9.37 19.76 6.97
N GLU A 61 10.68 19.74 6.76
CA GLU A 61 11.31 20.40 5.62
C GLU A 61 11.02 19.58 4.35
N ARG A 62 10.31 20.17 3.40
CA ARG A 62 10.13 19.58 2.08
C ARG A 62 11.41 19.72 1.26
N VAL A 63 11.83 18.63 0.64
CA VAL A 63 13.01 18.59 -0.24
C VAL A 63 12.54 18.51 -1.68
N GLU A 64 12.95 19.47 -2.51
CA GLU A 64 12.58 19.48 -3.94
C GLU A 64 13.33 18.40 -4.71
N VAL A 65 12.59 17.49 -5.32
CA VAL A 65 13.13 16.38 -6.14
C VAL A 65 12.61 16.40 -7.57
N HIS A 66 11.79 17.41 -7.96
CA HIS A 66 11.19 17.55 -9.28
C HIS A 66 10.54 16.24 -9.78
N ASP A 67 9.67 15.68 -8.96
CA ASP A 67 8.90 14.49 -9.25
C ASP A 67 7.41 14.77 -9.07
N ASP A 68 6.56 14.25 -9.98
CA ASP A 68 5.12 14.49 -9.95
C ASP A 68 4.36 13.43 -9.14
N TRP A 69 5.02 12.35 -8.72
CA TRP A 69 4.40 11.26 -7.97
C TRP A 69 4.82 11.25 -6.52
N PHE A 70 6.10 11.54 -6.22
CA PHE A 70 6.65 11.51 -4.88
C PHE A 70 6.80 12.90 -4.28
N GLU A 71 6.58 13.01 -2.99
CA GLU A 71 7.01 14.12 -2.16
C GLU A 71 8.09 13.65 -1.19
N VAL A 72 9.13 14.45 -0.98
CA VAL A 72 10.24 14.11 -0.08
C VAL A 72 10.31 15.09 1.07
N TYR A 73 10.48 14.56 2.27
CA TYR A 73 10.58 15.34 3.49
C TYR A 73 11.79 14.94 4.33
N ARG A 74 12.56 15.90 4.80
CA ARG A 74 13.65 15.65 5.76
C ARG A 74 13.03 15.44 7.16
N VAL A 75 13.21 14.24 7.73
CA VAL A 75 12.71 13.91 9.08
C VAL A 75 13.77 14.20 10.13
N ARG A 76 15.01 13.84 9.85
CA ARG A 76 16.20 14.06 10.68
C ARG A 76 17.41 14.16 9.75
N ASP A 77 18.57 14.55 10.32
CA ASP A 77 19.81 14.55 9.56
C ASP A 77 20.10 13.16 8.99
N GLY A 78 20.28 13.13 7.66
CA GLY A 78 20.48 11.89 6.92
C GLY A 78 19.27 10.94 6.89
N VAL A 79 18.05 11.41 7.20
CA VAL A 79 16.83 10.60 7.09
C VAL A 79 15.75 11.35 6.34
N TYR A 80 15.31 10.78 5.24
CA TYR A 80 14.29 11.34 4.35
C TYR A 80 13.10 10.40 4.25
N ALA A 81 11.88 10.93 4.42
CA ALA A 81 10.64 10.26 4.09
C ALA A 81 10.31 10.52 2.62
N ILE A 82 10.10 9.47 1.84
CA ILE A 82 9.68 9.50 0.44
C ILE A 82 8.22 9.04 0.43
N TYR A 83 7.32 9.96 0.19
CA TYR A 83 5.89 9.81 0.36
C TYR A 83 5.15 9.74 -0.97
N GLU A 84 4.16 8.87 -1.08
CA GLU A 84 3.28 8.70 -2.25
C GLU A 84 1.87 9.26 -1.98
N PRO A 85 1.64 10.60 -2.04
CA PRO A 85 0.36 11.22 -1.69
C PRO A 85 -0.76 10.95 -2.69
N HIS A 86 -0.45 10.37 -3.83
CA HIS A 86 -1.39 10.21 -4.93
C HIS A 86 -2.13 8.86 -4.92
N GLN A 87 -1.80 7.97 -3.98
CA GLN A 87 -2.44 6.67 -3.85
C GLN A 87 -2.97 6.48 -2.42
N PHE A 88 -4.11 5.80 -2.28
CA PHE A 88 -4.91 5.67 -1.05
C PHE A 88 -4.15 5.08 0.14
N GLU A 89 -3.18 4.20 -0.08
CA GLU A 89 -2.35 3.63 0.99
C GLU A 89 -1.41 4.67 1.60
N GLU A 90 -1.15 5.79 0.89
CA GLU A 90 -0.28 6.88 1.34
C GLU A 90 1.07 6.36 1.88
N VAL A 91 1.71 5.49 1.10
CA VAL A 91 2.93 4.78 1.50
C VAL A 91 4.10 5.74 1.69
N ILE A 92 4.93 5.43 2.68
CA ILE A 92 6.14 6.20 3.01
C ILE A 92 7.33 5.25 3.09
N SER A 93 8.27 5.42 2.17
CA SER A 93 9.59 4.78 2.23
C SER A 93 10.60 5.71 2.89
N TYR A 94 11.68 5.16 3.45
CA TYR A 94 12.69 5.98 4.12
C TYR A 94 14.09 5.77 3.53
N LEU A 95 14.73 6.86 3.10
CA LEU A 95 16.15 6.86 2.75
C LEU A 95 16.97 7.28 3.97
N ILE A 96 17.89 6.40 4.39
CA ILE A 96 18.72 6.56 5.59
C ILE A 96 20.17 6.59 5.14
N LEU A 97 20.84 7.73 5.34
CA LEU A 97 22.21 7.95 4.91
C LEU A 97 23.22 7.61 6.02
N GLY A 98 24.23 6.85 5.68
CA GLY A 98 25.51 6.80 6.39
C GLY A 98 26.59 7.61 5.66
N SER A 99 27.88 7.37 5.96
CA SER A 99 28.99 7.99 5.25
C SER A 99 29.53 7.14 4.10
N GLU A 100 29.19 5.85 4.03
CA GLU A 100 29.73 4.90 3.04
C GLU A 100 28.66 4.32 2.13
N ARG A 101 27.44 4.18 2.64
CA ARG A 101 26.26 3.68 1.92
C ARG A 101 24.97 4.26 2.49
N ALA A 102 23.88 4.09 1.77
CA ALA A 102 22.54 4.42 2.24
C ALA A 102 21.67 3.17 2.27
N LEU A 103 20.67 3.16 3.16
CA LEU A 103 19.64 2.15 3.21
C LEU A 103 18.31 2.78 2.79
N LEU A 104 17.63 2.16 1.84
CA LEU A 104 16.25 2.46 1.49
C LEU A 104 15.34 1.44 2.20
N PHE A 105 14.59 1.91 3.18
CA PHE A 105 13.61 1.10 3.90
C PHE A 105 12.26 1.21 3.24
N ASP A 106 11.82 0.13 2.60
CA ASP A 106 10.71 0.01 1.66
C ASP A 106 10.94 0.73 0.31
N THR A 107 10.21 0.31 -0.70
CA THR A 107 10.31 0.84 -2.06
C THR A 107 8.97 1.29 -2.65
N GLY A 108 7.96 1.40 -1.79
CA GLY A 108 6.65 1.91 -2.15
C GLY A 108 5.86 1.03 -3.11
N MET A 109 4.87 1.66 -3.72
CA MET A 109 3.89 1.03 -4.61
C MET A 109 4.47 0.58 -5.96
N GLY A 110 5.62 1.12 -6.40
CA GLY A 110 6.15 0.87 -7.75
C GLY A 110 5.33 1.51 -8.87
N ILE A 111 4.49 2.49 -8.55
CA ILE A 111 3.74 3.30 -9.51
C ILE A 111 4.64 4.38 -10.10
N GLY A 112 5.33 5.13 -9.26
CA GLY A 112 6.45 6.01 -9.63
C GLY A 112 7.79 5.24 -9.65
N LYS A 113 8.86 5.89 -10.09
CA LYS A 113 10.21 5.34 -10.09
C LYS A 113 10.99 5.86 -8.88
N ILE A 114 10.97 5.11 -7.79
CA ILE A 114 11.61 5.53 -6.54
C ILE A 114 13.12 5.62 -6.67
N HIS A 115 13.74 4.80 -7.52
CA HIS A 115 15.19 4.87 -7.79
C HIS A 115 15.60 6.25 -8.31
N ASP A 116 14.81 6.86 -9.19
CA ASP A 116 15.11 8.18 -9.76
C ASP A 116 15.05 9.28 -8.68
N VAL A 117 14.17 9.15 -7.70
CA VAL A 117 14.08 10.04 -6.54
C VAL A 117 15.28 9.87 -5.62
N VAL A 118 15.62 8.61 -5.27
CA VAL A 118 16.77 8.29 -4.42
C VAL A 118 18.08 8.80 -5.03
N ALA A 119 18.26 8.64 -6.36
CA ALA A 119 19.46 9.11 -7.07
C ALA A 119 19.63 10.64 -7.07
N ARG A 120 18.55 11.40 -6.83
CA ARG A 120 18.63 12.87 -6.65
C ARG A 120 19.00 13.28 -5.23
N LEU A 121 18.86 12.37 -4.27
CA LEU A 121 19.13 12.64 -2.85
C LEU A 121 20.53 12.22 -2.44
N THR A 122 21.12 11.22 -3.11
CA THR A 122 22.45 10.71 -2.76
C THR A 122 23.12 9.99 -3.93
N GLU A 123 24.46 10.02 -3.95
CA GLU A 123 25.31 9.21 -4.84
C GLU A 123 25.86 7.96 -4.14
N LEU A 124 25.52 7.73 -2.88
CA LEU A 124 25.97 6.57 -2.12
C LEU A 124 25.38 5.27 -2.69
N PRO A 125 26.09 4.14 -2.59
CA PRO A 125 25.51 2.83 -2.89
C PRO A 125 24.26 2.56 -2.05
N ILE A 126 23.19 2.11 -2.68
CA ILE A 126 21.90 1.85 -2.04
C ILE A 126 21.74 0.38 -1.75
N THR A 127 21.43 0.05 -0.51
CA THR A 127 20.93 -1.25 -0.08
C THR A 127 19.45 -1.08 0.29
N VAL A 128 18.57 -1.93 -0.22
CA VAL A 128 17.14 -1.96 0.13
C VAL A 128 16.93 -2.94 1.28
N LEU A 129 16.05 -2.61 2.22
CA LEU A 129 15.47 -3.53 3.19
C LEU A 129 13.96 -3.26 3.25
N ASN A 130 13.14 -4.27 3.02
CA ASN A 130 11.69 -4.11 3.18
C ASN A 130 11.27 -4.40 4.61
N SER A 131 10.34 -3.60 5.13
CA SER A 131 9.68 -3.84 6.42
C SER A 131 8.91 -5.16 6.41
N HIS A 132 8.35 -5.52 5.26
CA HIS A 132 7.71 -6.78 4.92
C HIS A 132 7.48 -6.83 3.40
N THR A 133 6.94 -7.95 2.90
CA THR A 133 6.85 -8.12 1.44
C THR A 133 5.43 -8.02 0.86
N HIS A 134 4.55 -7.19 1.42
CA HIS A 134 3.36 -6.74 0.73
C HIS A 134 3.70 -5.89 -0.50
N PHE A 135 2.76 -5.84 -1.43
CA PHE A 135 2.92 -5.23 -2.75
C PHE A 135 3.27 -3.73 -2.69
N ASP A 136 2.77 -3.03 -1.70
CA ASP A 136 2.93 -1.59 -1.49
C ASP A 136 4.25 -1.22 -0.78
N HIS A 137 5.00 -2.20 -0.31
CA HIS A 137 6.36 -2.02 0.23
C HIS A 137 7.46 -2.53 -0.70
N THR A 138 7.09 -3.37 -1.68
CA THR A 138 8.05 -4.02 -2.59
C THR A 138 7.90 -3.61 -4.06
N GLY A 139 6.95 -2.71 -4.36
CA GLY A 139 6.61 -2.34 -5.74
C GLY A 139 7.78 -1.83 -6.56
N GLY A 140 8.70 -1.09 -5.94
CA GLY A 140 9.92 -0.58 -6.56
C GLY A 140 11.15 -1.50 -6.47
N ASN A 141 11.06 -2.66 -5.80
CA ASN A 141 12.22 -3.55 -5.57
C ASN A 141 12.98 -3.91 -6.84
N ALA A 142 12.27 -4.14 -7.95
CA ALA A 142 12.88 -4.49 -9.23
C ALA A 142 13.76 -3.38 -9.85
N GLU A 143 13.84 -2.22 -9.23
CA GLU A 143 14.75 -1.12 -9.61
C GLU A 143 16.13 -1.23 -8.94
N PHE A 144 16.29 -2.16 -7.98
CA PHE A 144 17.49 -2.34 -7.19
C PHE A 144 18.03 -3.77 -7.29
N SER A 145 19.34 -3.92 -7.11
CA SER A 145 20.03 -5.22 -7.16
C SER A 145 20.52 -5.70 -5.79
N ASP A 146 20.69 -4.79 -4.82
CA ASP A 146 21.12 -5.11 -3.45
C ASP A 146 19.93 -4.99 -2.51
N ILE A 147 19.27 -6.12 -2.24
CA ILE A 147 18.04 -6.18 -1.45
C ILE A 147 18.22 -7.17 -0.29
N LEU A 148 18.02 -6.69 0.91
CA LEU A 148 17.99 -7.49 2.14
C LEU A 148 16.54 -7.89 2.47
N GLY A 149 16.35 -9.04 3.11
CA GLY A 149 15.05 -9.49 3.58
C GLY A 149 15.10 -10.71 4.45
N GLU A 150 14.00 -10.99 5.15
CA GLU A 150 13.87 -12.22 5.95
C GLU A 150 13.68 -13.46 5.06
N ASP A 151 14.12 -14.63 5.52
CA ASP A 151 13.94 -15.89 4.80
C ASP A 151 12.68 -16.64 5.26
N THR A 152 11.52 -16.22 4.75
CA THR A 152 10.25 -16.92 5.01
C THR A 152 9.67 -17.52 3.73
N PRO A 153 8.74 -18.48 3.82
CA PRO A 153 7.96 -18.92 2.66
C PRO A 153 7.16 -17.78 2.01
N PHE A 154 6.67 -16.82 2.83
CA PHE A 154 5.93 -15.65 2.37
C PHE A 154 6.81 -14.73 1.53
N THR A 155 8.00 -14.37 2.04
CA THR A 155 9.01 -13.60 1.32
C THR A 155 9.37 -14.23 -0.03
N ARG A 156 9.67 -15.55 -0.04
CA ARG A 156 10.00 -16.29 -1.28
C ARG A 156 8.84 -16.34 -2.28
N ALA A 157 7.60 -16.31 -1.82
CA ALA A 157 6.44 -16.22 -2.70
C ALA A 157 6.35 -14.82 -3.34
N SER A 158 6.57 -13.75 -2.55
CA SER A 158 6.51 -12.36 -2.97
C SER A 158 7.60 -11.99 -3.98
N GLU A 159 8.80 -12.60 -3.92
CA GLU A 159 9.89 -12.40 -4.91
C GLU A 159 9.43 -12.69 -6.36
N LYS A 160 8.40 -13.51 -6.55
CA LYS A 160 7.85 -13.83 -7.88
C LYS A 160 7.10 -12.66 -8.51
N GLY A 161 6.77 -11.66 -7.71
CA GLY A 161 5.92 -10.54 -8.15
C GLY A 161 4.51 -11.00 -8.50
N GLY A 162 3.82 -10.16 -9.28
CA GLY A 162 2.45 -10.42 -9.70
C GLY A 162 1.44 -9.47 -9.05
N SER A 163 0.17 -9.81 -9.16
CA SER A 163 -0.93 -9.10 -8.51
C SER A 163 -1.94 -10.09 -7.94
N ASP A 164 -2.36 -9.87 -6.73
CA ASP A 164 -3.46 -10.61 -6.08
C ASP A 164 -4.82 -9.90 -6.26
N ALA A 165 -5.82 -10.39 -5.57
CA ALA A 165 -7.17 -9.81 -5.64
C ALA A 165 -7.23 -8.39 -5.05
N TYR A 166 -6.38 -8.08 -4.05
CA TYR A 166 -6.35 -6.78 -3.38
C TYR A 166 -5.58 -5.75 -4.19
N SER A 167 -4.38 -6.10 -4.66
CA SER A 167 -3.50 -5.21 -5.43
C SER A 167 -4.03 -4.88 -6.83
N ARG A 168 -4.88 -5.72 -7.42
CA ARG A 168 -5.51 -5.44 -8.73
C ARG A 168 -6.31 -4.15 -8.76
N ASP A 169 -6.93 -3.76 -7.65
CA ASP A 169 -7.73 -2.53 -7.55
C ASP A 169 -6.91 -1.29 -7.14
N THR A 170 -5.60 -1.45 -6.98
CA THR A 170 -4.68 -0.38 -6.53
C THR A 170 -4.78 0.90 -7.36
N LEU A 171 -4.95 0.76 -8.68
CA LEU A 171 -5.11 1.89 -9.60
C LEU A 171 -6.56 2.25 -9.90
N ALA A 172 -7.53 1.72 -9.15
CA ALA A 172 -8.92 2.09 -9.30
C ALA A 172 -9.13 3.60 -9.04
N PRO A 173 -10.02 4.29 -9.78
CA PRO A 173 -10.22 5.74 -9.64
C PRO A 173 -10.47 6.22 -8.20
N LYS A 174 -11.15 5.40 -7.38
CA LYS A 174 -11.42 5.71 -5.97
C LYS A 174 -10.17 5.69 -5.07
N ARG A 175 -9.06 5.11 -5.57
CA ARG A 175 -7.78 4.97 -4.85
C ARG A 175 -6.68 5.91 -5.34
N ILE A 176 -6.96 6.72 -6.36
CA ILE A 176 -5.97 7.64 -6.94
C ILE A 176 -6.40 9.08 -6.71
N CYS A 177 -5.50 9.90 -6.19
CA CYS A 177 -5.65 11.33 -6.03
C CYS A 177 -4.79 12.06 -7.08
N GLY A 178 -5.42 12.76 -8.01
CA GLY A 178 -4.71 13.46 -9.07
C GLY A 178 -4.59 12.63 -10.35
N ARG A 179 -3.37 12.47 -10.87
CA ARG A 179 -3.09 11.78 -12.13
C ARG A 179 -2.06 10.68 -11.92
N LEU A 180 -2.22 9.57 -12.63
CA LEU A 180 -1.18 8.55 -12.71
C LEU A 180 0.02 9.07 -13.51
N PRO A 181 1.24 8.60 -13.22
CA PRO A 181 2.42 8.89 -14.02
C PRO A 181 2.25 8.47 -15.48
N ALA A 182 2.99 9.12 -16.38
CA ALA A 182 2.95 8.81 -17.80
C ALA A 182 3.29 7.34 -18.06
N GLY A 183 2.47 6.68 -18.86
CA GLY A 183 2.63 5.26 -19.20
C GLY A 183 1.99 4.27 -18.23
N VAL A 184 1.55 4.69 -17.05
CA VAL A 184 0.81 3.84 -16.11
C VAL A 184 -0.67 3.82 -16.49
N GLN A 185 -1.24 2.62 -16.64
CA GLN A 185 -2.64 2.44 -17.02
C GLN A 185 -3.45 1.85 -15.88
N PRO A 186 -4.70 2.31 -15.65
CA PRO A 186 -5.61 1.62 -14.73
C PRO A 186 -5.74 0.14 -15.09
N GLY A 187 -5.72 -0.73 -14.08
CA GLY A 187 -5.82 -2.19 -14.27
C GLY A 187 -4.53 -2.90 -14.72
N SER A 188 -3.42 -2.18 -14.92
CA SER A 188 -2.13 -2.77 -15.26
C SER A 188 -1.20 -2.99 -14.07
N TYR A 189 -1.67 -2.74 -12.85
CA TYR A 189 -0.83 -2.84 -11.67
C TYR A 189 -0.38 -4.26 -11.40
N SER A 190 0.92 -4.42 -11.22
CA SER A 190 1.56 -5.68 -10.87
C SER A 190 2.96 -5.40 -10.33
N VAL A 191 3.31 -6.00 -9.21
CA VAL A 191 4.68 -5.96 -8.71
C VAL A 191 5.58 -6.73 -9.66
N ARG A 192 6.69 -6.14 -10.08
CA ARG A 192 7.69 -6.82 -10.91
C ARG A 192 8.45 -7.84 -10.06
N PRO A 193 8.81 -9.01 -10.62
CA PRO A 193 9.68 -9.96 -9.90
C PRO A 193 10.98 -9.28 -9.45
N PHE A 194 11.41 -9.64 -8.25
CA PHE A 194 12.65 -9.14 -7.65
C PHE A 194 13.40 -10.28 -6.97
N HIS A 195 14.61 -10.03 -6.50
CA HIS A 195 15.41 -11.04 -5.81
C HIS A 195 16.06 -10.46 -4.56
N ILE A 196 15.83 -11.11 -3.41
CA ILE A 196 16.52 -10.77 -2.17
C ILE A 196 17.93 -11.37 -2.23
N SER A 197 18.92 -10.49 -2.36
CA SER A 197 20.33 -10.85 -2.54
C SER A 197 20.98 -11.41 -1.26
N GLN A 198 20.53 -10.95 -0.08
CA GLN A 198 21.05 -11.38 1.21
C GLN A 198 19.90 -11.54 2.21
N ARG A 199 20.03 -12.53 3.11
CA ARG A 199 19.05 -12.80 4.16
C ARG A 199 19.50 -12.21 5.48
N VAL A 200 18.61 -11.49 6.17
CA VAL A 200 18.85 -10.89 7.49
C VAL A 200 18.27 -11.76 8.61
N LYS A 201 18.75 -11.52 9.84
CA LYS A 201 18.29 -12.19 11.05
C LYS A 201 17.82 -11.19 12.10
N ASP A 202 17.00 -11.65 13.04
CA ASP A 202 16.60 -10.83 14.21
C ASP A 202 17.83 -10.42 15.02
N GLY A 203 17.96 -9.13 15.30
CA GLY A 203 19.10 -8.54 15.98
C GLY A 203 20.33 -8.30 15.09
N GLU A 204 20.24 -8.49 13.79
CA GLU A 204 21.34 -8.19 12.87
C GLU A 204 21.56 -6.69 12.75
N HIS A 205 22.82 -6.30 12.64
CA HIS A 205 23.25 -4.91 12.53
C HIS A 205 23.72 -4.59 11.11
N ILE A 206 23.15 -3.55 10.51
CA ILE A 206 23.48 -3.04 9.16
C ILE A 206 24.30 -1.76 9.33
N ALA A 207 25.61 -1.84 9.01
CA ALA A 207 26.49 -0.69 9.06
C ALA A 207 26.42 0.14 7.77
N LEU A 208 26.20 1.44 7.90
CA LEU A 208 26.14 2.39 6.79
C LEU A 208 27.37 3.32 6.70
N GLY A 209 28.37 3.12 7.57
CA GLY A 209 29.46 4.09 7.80
C GLY A 209 29.00 5.19 8.75
N GLY A 210 29.50 5.13 10.01
CA GLY A 210 29.15 6.11 11.06
C GLY A 210 27.69 6.03 11.57
N ARG A 211 26.85 5.20 10.99
CA ARG A 211 25.48 4.89 11.40
C ARG A 211 25.28 3.39 11.34
N GLU A 212 24.63 2.84 12.35
CA GLU A 212 24.32 1.42 12.45
C GLU A 212 22.82 1.22 12.75
N LEU A 213 22.18 0.31 12.04
CA LEU A 213 20.75 0.02 12.14
C LEU A 213 20.58 -1.42 12.59
N GLU A 214 19.72 -1.68 13.58
CA GLU A 214 19.40 -3.01 14.08
C GLU A 214 18.07 -3.50 13.50
N VAL A 215 18.07 -4.69 12.92
CA VAL A 215 16.89 -5.39 12.44
C VAL A 215 16.15 -6.03 13.60
N ILE A 216 14.85 -5.78 13.73
CA ILE A 216 13.99 -6.33 14.78
C ILE A 216 12.82 -7.04 14.14
N PHE A 217 12.77 -8.37 14.18
CA PHE A 217 11.63 -9.12 13.66
C PHE A 217 10.36 -8.86 14.48
N THR A 218 9.28 -8.53 13.79
CA THR A 218 7.98 -8.15 14.37
C THR A 218 6.84 -8.85 13.65
N SER A 219 6.98 -10.16 13.40
CA SER A 219 5.93 -10.97 12.75
C SER A 219 4.56 -10.72 13.36
N GLY A 220 3.52 -10.75 12.53
CA GLY A 220 2.14 -10.60 12.97
C GLY A 220 1.23 -9.93 11.95
N HIS A 221 1.60 -8.80 11.38
CA HIS A 221 0.94 -8.24 10.19
C HIS A 221 1.21 -9.15 8.99
N THR A 222 2.48 -9.52 8.80
CA THR A 222 2.92 -10.62 7.94
C THR A 222 3.92 -11.51 8.68
N PRO A 223 4.21 -12.73 8.19
CA PRO A 223 5.24 -13.60 8.78
C PRO A 223 6.64 -12.98 8.76
N ASP A 224 6.95 -12.17 7.74
CA ASP A 224 8.25 -11.54 7.49
C ASP A 224 8.31 -10.07 7.93
N SER A 225 7.36 -9.60 8.73
CA SER A 225 7.37 -8.23 9.24
C SER A 225 8.58 -7.97 10.15
N LEU A 226 9.22 -6.84 9.90
CA LEU A 226 10.33 -6.35 10.73
C LEU A 226 10.26 -4.84 10.91
N CYS A 227 10.86 -4.37 11.99
CA CYS A 227 11.16 -2.97 12.27
C CYS A 227 12.66 -2.74 12.17
N LEU A 228 13.06 -1.49 11.95
CA LEU A 228 14.45 -1.11 11.89
C LEU A 228 14.74 -0.06 12.97
N LEU A 229 15.77 -0.28 13.80
CA LEU A 229 16.08 0.57 14.93
C LEU A 229 17.43 1.27 14.74
N ASP A 230 17.41 2.58 14.72
CA ASP A 230 18.59 3.43 14.88
C ASP A 230 18.73 3.81 16.36
N ARG A 231 19.52 3.01 17.09
CA ARG A 231 19.70 3.20 18.54
C ARG A 231 20.41 4.51 18.88
N GLN A 232 21.33 4.94 18.03
CA GLN A 232 22.12 6.13 18.26
C GLN A 232 21.25 7.39 18.23
N HIS A 233 20.25 7.43 17.34
CA HIS A 233 19.37 8.58 17.14
C HIS A 233 17.98 8.39 17.76
N GLY A 234 17.71 7.23 18.37
CA GLY A 234 16.41 6.93 18.98
C GLY A 234 15.26 6.86 17.96
N LEU A 235 15.52 6.35 16.77
CA LEU A 235 14.53 6.25 15.70
C LEU A 235 14.11 4.79 15.50
N LEU A 236 12.81 4.53 15.45
CA LEU A 236 12.25 3.23 15.13
C LEU A 236 11.37 3.32 13.89
N PHE A 237 11.76 2.67 12.81
CA PHE A 237 10.99 2.51 11.58
C PHE A 237 10.09 1.29 11.77
N THR A 238 8.79 1.50 11.71
CA THR A 238 7.81 0.53 12.20
C THR A 238 7.20 -0.36 11.12
N GLY A 239 7.37 -0.02 9.84
CA GLY A 239 6.57 -0.66 8.79
C GLY A 239 5.10 -0.67 9.18
N ASP A 240 4.42 -1.77 8.90
CA ASP A 240 3.00 -1.96 9.22
C ASP A 240 2.75 -2.56 10.61
N THR A 241 3.81 -2.74 11.40
CA THR A 241 3.62 -3.06 12.82
C THR A 241 2.90 -1.93 13.55
N PHE A 242 3.15 -0.68 13.15
CA PHE A 242 2.38 0.47 13.63
C PHE A 242 2.41 1.65 12.65
N TYR A 243 1.25 2.22 12.38
CA TYR A 243 1.05 3.55 11.80
C TYR A 243 -0.25 4.17 12.34
N PRO A 244 -0.42 5.51 12.36
CA PRO A 244 -1.67 6.16 12.74
C PRO A 244 -2.72 5.93 11.66
N GLY A 245 -3.64 5.00 11.91
CA GLY A 245 -4.67 4.60 10.96
C GLY A 245 -5.18 3.19 11.23
N PRO A 246 -5.87 2.57 10.26
CA PRO A 246 -6.36 1.21 10.38
C PRO A 246 -5.24 0.20 10.13
N ILE A 247 -4.76 -0.47 11.17
CA ILE A 247 -3.72 -1.52 11.08
C ILE A 247 -4.39 -2.82 10.64
N TYR A 248 -3.97 -3.36 9.51
CA TYR A 248 -4.59 -4.53 8.86
C TYR A 248 -4.04 -5.84 9.45
N LEU A 249 -4.89 -6.57 10.15
CA LEU A 249 -4.60 -7.88 10.76
C LEU A 249 -5.71 -8.88 10.40
N PHE A 250 -6.30 -8.72 9.22
CA PHE A 250 -7.41 -9.54 8.73
C PHE A 250 -7.05 -10.40 7.52
N THR A 251 -5.86 -10.23 6.98
CA THR A 251 -5.36 -10.99 5.83
C THR A 251 -5.04 -12.44 6.25
N GLU A 252 -4.94 -13.34 5.28
CA GLU A 252 -4.72 -14.77 5.54
C GLU A 252 -3.37 -15.04 6.24
N GLU A 253 -2.36 -14.24 5.92
CA GLU A 253 -1.01 -14.32 6.49
C GLU A 253 -0.87 -13.68 7.86
N ALA A 254 -1.85 -12.91 8.32
CA ALA A 254 -1.78 -12.20 9.59
C ALA A 254 -1.97 -13.13 10.79
N ASP A 255 -1.13 -12.96 11.82
CA ASP A 255 -1.21 -13.65 13.11
C ASP A 255 -1.31 -12.63 14.26
N PHE A 256 -2.51 -12.46 14.80
CA PHE A 256 -2.74 -11.52 15.88
C PHE A 256 -2.02 -11.89 17.18
N ALA A 257 -1.76 -13.20 17.44
CA ALA A 257 -1.03 -13.61 18.61
C ALA A 257 0.48 -13.31 18.49
N ALA A 258 1.05 -13.48 17.29
CA ALA A 258 2.40 -13.05 16.98
C ALA A 258 2.53 -11.52 17.04
N TYR A 259 1.57 -10.79 16.46
CA TYR A 259 1.49 -9.34 16.52
C TYR A 259 1.51 -8.80 17.96
N ALA A 260 0.71 -9.40 18.85
CA ALA A 260 0.69 -9.02 20.26
C ALA A 260 2.08 -9.15 20.94
N LYS A 261 2.84 -10.21 20.63
CA LYS A 261 4.21 -10.39 21.13
C LYS A 261 5.17 -9.35 20.56
N SER A 262 5.04 -9.05 19.27
CA SER A 262 5.85 -8.05 18.56
C SER A 262 5.65 -6.66 19.13
N VAL A 263 4.41 -6.24 19.32
CA VAL A 263 4.06 -4.96 19.93
C VAL A 263 4.61 -4.86 21.37
N ALA A 264 4.48 -5.92 22.18
CA ALA A 264 5.03 -5.95 23.54
C ALA A 264 6.56 -5.91 23.55
N LYS A 265 7.24 -6.46 22.52
CA LYS A 265 8.71 -6.37 22.32
C LYS A 265 9.10 -4.91 22.04
N LEU A 266 8.41 -4.24 21.11
CA LEU A 266 8.69 -2.86 20.72
C LEU A 266 8.44 -1.85 21.87
N ALA A 267 7.38 -2.03 22.65
CA ALA A 267 7.05 -1.13 23.76
C ALA A 267 8.16 -1.05 24.82
N LYS A 268 9.01 -2.07 24.96
CA LYS A 268 10.17 -2.04 25.85
C LYS A 268 11.27 -1.07 25.39
N LEU A 269 11.24 -0.68 24.12
CA LEU A 269 12.21 0.27 23.55
C LEU A 269 11.80 1.73 23.79
N THR A 270 10.50 1.99 24.03
CA THR A 270 9.92 3.34 24.15
C THR A 270 10.77 4.32 24.96
N PRO A 271 11.30 3.98 26.15
CA PRO A 271 12.08 4.94 26.95
C PRO A 271 13.37 5.46 26.29
N ARG A 272 13.81 4.82 25.19
CA ARG A 272 15.03 5.16 24.44
C ARG A 272 14.72 5.73 23.04
N LEU A 273 13.44 5.81 22.68
CA LEU A 273 13.02 6.32 21.41
C LEU A 273 12.71 7.82 21.47
N GLN A 274 13.01 8.51 20.38
CA GLN A 274 12.64 9.90 20.16
C GLN A 274 11.49 10.03 19.15
N LEU A 275 11.46 9.14 18.15
CA LEU A 275 10.43 9.11 17.11
C LEU A 275 10.15 7.68 16.64
N LEU A 276 8.89 7.43 16.29
CA LEU A 276 8.52 6.37 15.37
C LEU A 276 8.45 6.95 13.94
N LEU A 277 8.95 6.20 12.99
CA LEU A 277 8.87 6.48 11.56
C LEU A 277 7.95 5.43 10.93
N THR A 278 6.78 5.86 10.49
CA THR A 278 5.67 4.97 10.11
C THR A 278 5.55 4.85 8.60
N ALA A 279 5.05 3.72 8.10
CA ALA A 279 5.04 3.43 6.68
C ALA A 279 3.81 3.99 5.92
N HIS A 280 2.80 4.50 6.62
CA HIS A 280 1.57 5.00 6.00
C HIS A 280 1.08 6.30 6.64
N ILE A 281 0.38 7.12 5.83
CA ILE A 281 -0.43 8.27 6.25
C ILE A 281 0.40 9.45 6.74
N VAL A 282 1.17 9.29 7.82
CA VAL A 282 2.04 10.33 8.37
C VAL A 282 3.42 9.77 8.70
N PRO A 283 4.50 10.53 8.45
CA PRO A 283 5.85 9.98 8.51
C PRO A 283 6.42 9.84 9.92
N VAL A 284 5.78 10.44 10.93
CA VAL A 284 6.29 10.44 12.31
C VAL A 284 5.17 10.30 13.33
N ALA A 285 5.46 9.56 14.40
CA ALA A 285 4.57 9.42 15.56
C ALA A 285 5.36 9.47 16.86
N ASP A 286 4.66 9.79 17.97
CA ASP A 286 5.22 9.78 19.30
C ASP A 286 5.44 8.33 19.77
N PRO A 287 6.62 7.97 20.31
CA PRO A 287 6.88 6.62 20.80
C PRO A 287 5.93 6.14 21.90
N ASP A 288 5.34 7.01 22.69
CA ASP A 288 4.40 6.63 23.77
C ASP A 288 3.15 5.93 23.23
N ILE A 289 2.87 6.06 21.93
CA ILE A 289 1.78 5.33 21.29
C ILE A 289 1.97 3.81 21.40
N LEU A 290 3.20 3.30 21.52
CA LEU A 290 3.47 1.86 21.67
C LEU A 290 2.89 1.30 22.99
N TYR A 291 2.85 2.08 24.07
CA TYR A 291 2.18 1.67 25.30
C TYR A 291 0.65 1.57 25.09
N ARG A 292 0.07 2.54 24.37
CA ARG A 292 -1.35 2.52 24.03
C ARG A 292 -1.70 1.36 23.10
N LEU A 293 -0.80 1.04 22.18
CA LEU A 293 -0.96 -0.11 21.28
C LEU A 293 -0.95 -1.44 22.05
N VAL A 294 -0.04 -1.61 23.03
CA VAL A 294 -0.05 -2.77 23.93
C VAL A 294 -1.37 -2.88 24.68
N GLU A 295 -1.85 -1.78 25.26
CA GLU A 295 -3.13 -1.77 25.99
C GLU A 295 -4.30 -2.13 25.04
N ALA A 296 -4.33 -1.56 23.83
CA ALA A 296 -5.34 -1.85 22.83
C ALA A 296 -5.38 -3.34 22.47
N VAL A 297 -4.22 -3.92 22.18
CA VAL A 297 -4.07 -5.37 21.90
C VAL A 297 -4.59 -6.23 23.06
N GLN A 298 -4.22 -5.90 24.30
CA GLN A 298 -4.69 -6.60 25.50
C GLN A 298 -6.20 -6.49 25.70
N ARG A 299 -6.79 -5.34 25.40
CA ARG A 299 -8.24 -5.12 25.47
C ARG A 299 -8.99 -5.95 24.41
N VAL A 300 -8.42 -6.09 23.21
CA VAL A 300 -8.97 -6.98 22.16
C VAL A 300 -8.85 -8.43 22.59
N GLN A 301 -7.66 -8.89 23.02
CA GLN A 301 -7.43 -10.27 23.48
C GLN A 301 -8.33 -10.71 24.62
N SER A 302 -8.60 -9.81 25.56
CA SER A 302 -9.46 -10.08 26.72
C SER A 302 -10.96 -9.89 26.46
N GLY A 303 -11.38 -9.53 25.22
CA GLY A 303 -12.77 -9.26 24.88
C GLY A 303 -13.34 -7.97 25.51
N ARG A 304 -12.51 -7.13 26.12
CA ARG A 304 -12.93 -5.84 26.70
C ARG A 304 -13.15 -4.74 25.67
N ALA A 305 -12.48 -4.81 24.52
CA ALA A 305 -12.78 -3.95 23.39
C ALA A 305 -13.92 -4.56 22.56
N LYS A 306 -14.85 -3.71 22.10
CA LYS A 306 -15.94 -4.14 21.21
C LYS A 306 -15.69 -3.62 19.81
N PRO A 307 -15.78 -4.45 18.78
CA PRO A 307 -15.60 -4.01 17.41
C PRO A 307 -16.88 -3.43 16.81
N SER A 308 -16.74 -2.57 15.81
CA SER A 308 -17.69 -2.46 14.71
C SER A 308 -17.42 -3.57 13.69
N VAL A 309 -18.47 -4.05 13.02
CA VAL A 309 -18.33 -5.12 12.00
C VAL A 309 -18.79 -4.57 10.68
N THR A 310 -17.90 -4.57 9.69
CA THR A 310 -18.17 -4.10 8.33
C THR A 310 -17.46 -5.01 7.33
N GLU A 311 -18.15 -5.44 6.29
CA GLU A 311 -17.60 -6.23 5.17
C GLU A 311 -16.79 -7.47 5.61
N GLY A 312 -17.26 -8.18 6.65
CA GLY A 312 -16.57 -9.37 7.16
C GLY A 312 -15.30 -9.10 7.97
N ARG A 313 -15.12 -7.86 8.44
CA ARG A 313 -13.99 -7.43 9.28
C ARG A 313 -14.50 -6.88 10.61
N ARG A 314 -13.70 -7.05 11.66
CA ARG A 314 -13.92 -6.46 12.99
C ARG A 314 -12.94 -5.33 13.18
N GLU A 315 -13.43 -4.11 13.24
CA GLU A 315 -12.63 -2.93 13.53
C GLU A 315 -12.74 -2.54 14.99
N TYR A 316 -11.61 -2.47 15.67
CA TYR A 316 -11.48 -2.00 17.05
C TYR A 316 -10.82 -0.63 17.04
N SER A 317 -11.62 0.41 17.20
CA SER A 317 -11.15 1.81 17.15
C SER A 317 -10.57 2.27 18.49
N PHE A 318 -9.43 2.95 18.42
CA PHE A 318 -8.73 3.59 19.51
C PHE A 318 -8.35 5.02 19.09
N GLU A 319 -7.87 5.82 20.03
CA GLU A 319 -7.44 7.17 19.70
C GLU A 319 -6.18 7.15 18.82
N GLY A 320 -6.31 7.61 17.58
CA GLY A 320 -5.22 7.74 16.60
C GLY A 320 -4.91 6.48 15.80
N PHE A 321 -5.58 5.33 16.04
CA PHE A 321 -5.44 4.12 15.22
C PHE A 321 -6.63 3.17 15.42
N SER A 322 -6.75 2.18 14.54
CA SER A 322 -7.66 1.05 14.76
C SER A 322 -6.96 -0.28 14.44
N LEU A 323 -7.48 -1.38 14.98
CA LEU A 323 -7.03 -2.74 14.66
C LEU A 323 -8.15 -3.43 13.87
N LEU A 324 -7.86 -3.84 12.64
CA LEU A 324 -8.78 -4.55 11.76
C LEU A 324 -8.45 -6.03 11.75
N LEU A 325 -9.34 -6.86 12.29
CA LEU A 325 -9.20 -8.31 12.34
C LEU A 325 -10.25 -8.98 11.44
N ALA A 326 -9.97 -10.19 10.96
CA ALA A 326 -10.98 -10.98 10.26
C ALA A 326 -12.20 -11.22 11.15
N ALA A 327 -13.42 -11.18 10.58
CA ALA A 327 -14.59 -11.71 11.26
C ALA A 327 -14.48 -13.23 11.26
N ASN A 328 -14.58 -13.84 12.45
CA ASN A 328 -14.62 -15.31 12.58
C ASN A 328 -15.91 -15.87 12.02
#